data_583cb484468cba9c440bc600fc7ea8ed
#
_entry.id   583cb484468cba9c440bc600fc7ea8ed
#
_cell.length_a   1.000
_cell.length_b   1.000
_cell.length_c   1.000
_cell.angle_alpha   90.00
_cell.angle_beta   90.00
_cell.angle_gamma   90.00
#
_symmetry.space_group_name_H-M   'P 1'
#
loop_
_entity.id
_entity.type
_entity.pdbx_description
1 polymer ?
#
loop_
_entity_poly.entity_id
_entity_poly.type
_entity_poly.pdbx_seq_one_letter_code
_entity_poly.pdbx_strand_id
1 'polypeptide(L)'
;MGVKWTPEQESAIIAPKDSSLDNQTLLVAAAAGSGKTAVLVERIITRLKDMDNPLSVQELMVVTFTKAAAQEMSARIGLALAKAMESTDDAALQARLERQLNLLPSAHISTLHSFCQWVIRSYFYKLDINPTARIGNEAEMALLQQEVLADLLTKSYEEGLYNIY
;
A
#
# COMPACT_ATOMS: atom_id res chain seq x y z
N MET A 1 25.22 -10.82 -12.84
CA MET A 1 25.13 -9.57 -13.64
C MET A 1 24.11 -8.65 -12.97
N GLY A 2 24.52 -7.44 -12.54
CA GLY A 2 23.62 -6.45 -11.98
C GLY A 2 22.68 -5.89 -13.07
N VAL A 3 21.47 -5.49 -12.67
CA VAL A 3 20.55 -4.78 -13.57
C VAL A 3 21.20 -3.45 -13.94
N LYS A 4 21.28 -3.14 -15.24
CA LYS A 4 21.79 -1.85 -15.70
C LYS A 4 20.64 -0.86 -15.76
N TRP A 5 20.63 0.10 -14.87
CA TRP A 5 19.61 1.16 -14.81
C TRP A 5 19.91 2.28 -15.82
N THR A 6 18.87 2.93 -16.35
CA THR A 6 19.04 4.20 -17.09
C THR A 6 19.30 5.34 -16.10
N PRO A 7 19.88 6.48 -16.54
CA PRO A 7 20.12 7.63 -15.66
C PRO A 7 18.85 8.12 -14.94
N GLU A 8 17.72 8.11 -15.61
CA GLU A 8 16.42 8.51 -15.06
C GLU A 8 15.92 7.51 -14.00
N GLN A 9 16.07 6.20 -14.26
CA GLN A 9 15.75 5.14 -13.31
C GLN A 9 16.63 5.23 -12.07
N GLU A 10 17.95 5.42 -12.26
CA GLU A 10 18.90 5.58 -11.16
C GLU A 10 18.57 6.82 -10.33
N SER A 11 18.28 7.95 -10.97
CA SER A 11 17.81 9.17 -10.28
C SER A 11 16.56 8.90 -9.43
N ALA A 12 15.59 8.11 -9.90
CA ALA A 12 14.41 7.76 -9.13
C ALA A 12 14.70 6.81 -7.96
N ILE A 13 15.69 5.91 -8.10
CA ILE A 13 16.11 4.98 -7.05
C ILE A 13 16.78 5.73 -5.90
N ILE A 14 17.74 6.61 -6.21
CA ILE A 14 18.57 7.31 -5.23
C ILE A 14 18.02 8.66 -4.80
N ALA A 15 16.90 9.13 -5.40
CA ALA A 15 16.31 10.43 -5.10
C ALA A 15 16.37 10.74 -3.59
N PRO A 16 16.95 11.88 -3.20
CA PRO A 16 17.34 12.15 -1.83
C PRO A 16 16.15 12.11 -0.90
N LYS A 17 16.42 11.67 0.32
CA LYS A 17 15.64 11.92 1.50
C LYS A 17 16.13 13.26 2.02
N ASP A 18 15.60 14.34 1.49
CA ASP A 18 15.88 15.65 2.05
C ASP A 18 15.12 15.75 3.37
N SER A 19 15.85 15.58 4.47
CA SER A 19 15.32 15.63 5.82
C SER A 19 14.83 17.03 6.21
N SER A 20 15.07 18.03 5.38
CA SER A 20 14.64 19.42 5.61
C SER A 20 13.22 19.71 5.14
N LEU A 21 12.60 18.80 4.38
CA LEU A 21 11.26 18.96 3.83
C LEU A 21 10.41 17.72 4.15
N ASP A 22 9.71 17.76 5.25
CA ASP A 22 8.83 16.71 5.77
C ASP A 22 7.71 16.24 4.79
N ASN A 23 7.64 16.79 3.57
CA ASN A 23 6.56 16.54 2.60
C ASN A 23 7.04 16.46 1.14
N GLN A 24 8.22 15.92 0.85
CA GLN A 24 8.61 15.75 -0.56
C GLN A 24 7.85 14.59 -1.23
N THR A 25 7.02 14.93 -2.21
CA THR A 25 6.39 13.97 -3.10
C THR A 25 7.28 13.72 -4.31
N LEU A 26 7.72 12.48 -4.53
CA LEU A 26 8.39 12.06 -5.75
C LEU A 26 7.34 11.49 -6.72
N LEU A 27 7.09 12.18 -7.83
CA LEU A 27 6.26 11.68 -8.92
C LEU A 27 7.15 11.03 -9.99
N VAL A 28 6.95 9.73 -10.23
CA VAL A 28 7.64 8.98 -11.29
C VAL A 28 6.66 8.71 -12.43
N ALA A 29 6.72 9.52 -13.48
CA ALA A 29 5.94 9.33 -14.70
C ALA A 29 6.71 8.45 -15.70
N ALA A 30 6.10 7.36 -16.14
CA ALA A 30 6.75 6.43 -17.07
C ALA A 30 5.73 5.59 -17.85
N ALA A 31 6.03 5.25 -19.11
CA ALA A 31 5.17 4.43 -19.96
C ALA A 31 4.99 3.00 -19.43
N ALA A 32 4.00 2.27 -19.94
CA ALA A 32 3.85 0.85 -19.65
C ALA A 32 5.12 0.09 -20.10
N GLY A 33 5.55 -0.88 -19.29
CA GLY A 33 6.76 -1.67 -19.60
C GLY A 33 8.11 -0.98 -19.31
N SER A 34 8.13 0.28 -18.85
CA SER A 34 9.37 1.03 -18.56
C SER A 34 10.10 0.59 -17.28
N GLY A 35 9.65 -0.46 -16.61
CA GLY A 35 10.30 -0.97 -15.39
C GLY A 35 9.93 -0.26 -14.10
N LYS A 36 8.82 0.51 -14.04
CA LYS A 36 8.38 1.23 -12.82
C LYS A 36 8.42 0.39 -11.55
N THR A 37 7.89 -0.82 -11.61
CA THR A 37 7.86 -1.74 -10.46
C THR A 37 9.28 -2.16 -10.04
N ALA A 38 10.16 -2.41 -11.01
CA ALA A 38 11.55 -2.76 -10.72
C ALA A 38 12.31 -1.60 -10.04
N VAL A 39 12.11 -0.37 -10.54
CA VAL A 39 12.66 0.86 -9.94
C VAL A 39 12.16 1.05 -8.52
N LEU A 40 10.85 0.83 -8.28
CA LEU A 40 10.26 0.95 -6.94
C LEU A 40 10.84 -0.09 -5.98
N VAL A 41 10.94 -1.35 -6.40
CA VAL A 41 11.56 -2.42 -5.59
C VAL A 41 13.00 -2.07 -5.26
N GLU A 42 13.82 -1.68 -6.26
CA GLU A 42 15.22 -1.30 -6.04
C GLU A 42 15.35 -0.11 -5.08
N ARG A 43 14.49 0.90 -5.22
CA ARG A 43 14.43 2.02 -4.28
C ARG A 43 14.15 1.56 -2.85
N ILE A 44 13.19 0.65 -2.65
CA ILE A 44 12.88 0.07 -1.34
C ILE A 44 14.12 -0.65 -0.79
N ILE A 45 14.75 -1.52 -1.58
CA ILE A 45 15.95 -2.26 -1.17
C ILE A 45 17.10 -1.30 -0.81
N THR A 46 17.33 -0.27 -1.60
CA THR A 46 18.34 0.75 -1.32
C THR A 46 18.10 1.42 0.02
N ARG A 47 16.83 1.73 0.35
CA ARG A 47 16.46 2.31 1.64
C ARG A 47 16.61 1.34 2.82
N LEU A 48 16.30 0.06 2.61
CA LEU A 48 16.45 -0.97 3.64
C LEU A 48 17.91 -1.31 3.91
N LYS A 49 18.81 -1.11 2.93
CA LYS A 49 20.27 -1.28 3.04
C LYS A 49 20.97 -0.11 3.74
N ASP A 50 20.32 1.04 3.81
CA ASP A 50 20.91 2.23 4.40
C ASP A 50 21.16 2.01 5.91
N MET A 51 22.42 2.01 6.30
CA MET A 51 22.83 1.82 7.69
C MET A 51 22.89 3.12 8.48
N ASP A 52 23.05 4.25 7.78
CA ASP A 52 23.12 5.58 8.41
C ASP A 52 21.72 6.08 8.77
N ASN A 53 20.73 5.72 7.98
CA ASN A 53 19.34 6.11 8.17
C ASN A 53 18.40 4.90 8.03
N PRO A 54 18.43 4.00 9.01
CA PRO A 54 17.80 2.69 8.91
C PRO A 54 16.29 2.79 8.84
N LEU A 55 15.70 2.28 7.74
CA LEU A 55 14.27 2.11 7.54
C LEU A 55 13.88 0.65 7.75
N SER A 56 12.74 0.38 8.40
CA SER A 56 12.18 -0.98 8.49
C SER A 56 11.08 -1.20 7.45
N VAL A 57 10.91 -2.45 6.98
CA VAL A 57 9.77 -2.81 6.12
C VAL A 57 8.43 -2.54 6.78
N GLN A 58 8.36 -2.53 8.11
CA GLN A 58 7.14 -2.23 8.88
C GLN A 58 6.77 -0.74 8.84
N GLU A 59 7.73 0.14 8.52
CA GLU A 59 7.52 1.58 8.38
C GLU A 59 7.13 1.96 6.95
N LEU A 60 7.12 0.98 6.03
CA LEU A 60 6.70 1.16 4.66
C LEU A 60 5.20 0.90 4.51
N MET A 61 4.54 1.78 3.79
CA MET A 61 3.20 1.55 3.27
C MET A 61 3.26 1.52 1.74
N VAL A 62 3.00 0.34 1.17
CA VAL A 62 2.95 0.15 -0.29
C VAL A 62 1.53 -0.17 -0.70
N VAL A 63 0.95 0.70 -1.52
CA VAL A 63 -0.45 0.58 -1.94
C VAL A 63 -0.53 0.26 -3.42
N THR A 64 -1.38 -0.71 -3.76
CA THR A 64 -1.65 -1.15 -5.13
C THR A 64 -3.15 -1.12 -5.43
N PHE A 65 -3.53 -1.28 -6.71
CA PHE A 65 -4.94 -1.36 -7.09
C PHE A 65 -5.56 -2.75 -6.87
N THR A 66 -4.79 -3.82 -7.04
CA THR A 66 -5.30 -5.19 -6.96
C THR A 66 -4.56 -6.00 -5.90
N LYS A 67 -5.25 -6.99 -5.32
CA LYS A 67 -4.63 -7.93 -4.36
C LYS A 67 -3.49 -8.70 -5.01
N ALA A 68 -3.65 -9.11 -6.27
CA ALA A 68 -2.60 -9.81 -7.01
C ALA A 68 -1.34 -8.95 -7.16
N ALA A 69 -1.48 -7.65 -7.49
CA ALA A 69 -0.34 -6.73 -7.58
C ALA A 69 0.34 -6.51 -6.21
N ALA A 70 -0.43 -6.49 -5.12
CA ALA A 70 0.15 -6.40 -3.77
C ALA A 70 0.97 -7.65 -3.41
N GLN A 71 0.44 -8.83 -3.71
CA GLN A 71 1.15 -10.10 -3.50
C GLN A 71 2.42 -10.19 -4.35
N GLU A 72 2.34 -9.80 -5.64
CA GLU A 72 3.49 -9.75 -6.54
C GLU A 72 4.55 -8.78 -6.01
N MET A 73 4.16 -7.61 -5.54
CA MET A 73 5.08 -6.63 -4.95
C MET A 73 5.80 -7.19 -3.72
N SER A 74 5.07 -7.82 -2.81
CA SER A 74 5.66 -8.47 -1.62
C SER A 74 6.66 -9.57 -2.01
N ALA A 75 6.30 -10.43 -2.96
CA ALA A 75 7.18 -11.47 -3.46
C ALA A 75 8.46 -10.90 -4.11
N ARG A 76 8.34 -9.85 -4.92
CA ARG A 76 9.48 -9.18 -5.57
C ARG A 76 10.42 -8.53 -4.54
N ILE A 77 9.89 -7.90 -3.50
CA ILE A 77 10.69 -7.33 -2.40
C ILE A 77 11.42 -8.45 -1.66
N GLY A 78 10.74 -9.56 -1.33
CA GLY A 78 11.36 -10.71 -0.67
C GLY A 78 12.52 -11.32 -1.48
N LEU A 79 12.32 -11.53 -2.78
CA LEU A 79 13.37 -12.01 -3.68
C LEU A 79 14.55 -11.04 -3.77
N ALA A 80 14.28 -9.75 -3.83
CA ALA A 80 15.33 -8.74 -3.90
C ALA A 80 16.12 -8.62 -2.59
N LEU A 81 15.47 -8.78 -1.42
CA LEU A 81 16.14 -8.88 -0.11
C LEU A 81 17.05 -10.10 -0.06
N ALA A 82 16.56 -11.28 -0.42
CA ALA A 82 17.35 -12.52 -0.44
C ALA A 82 18.58 -12.37 -1.34
N LYS A 83 18.41 -11.83 -2.55
CA LYS A 83 19.52 -11.58 -3.47
C LYS A 83 20.52 -10.55 -2.92
N ALA A 84 20.05 -9.52 -2.22
CA ALA A 84 20.93 -8.54 -1.60
C ALA A 84 21.77 -9.15 -0.47
N MET A 85 21.18 -10.09 0.30
CA MET A 85 21.91 -10.86 1.33
C MET A 85 23.01 -11.73 0.71
N GLU A 86 22.74 -12.42 -0.39
CA GLU A 86 23.71 -13.26 -1.09
C GLU A 86 24.87 -12.45 -1.70
N SER A 87 24.62 -11.18 -2.01
CA SER A 87 25.59 -10.30 -2.70
C SER A 87 26.43 -9.43 -1.76
N THR A 88 26.25 -9.54 -0.44
CA THR A 88 27.03 -8.77 0.54
C THR A 88 27.91 -9.68 1.40
N ASP A 89 29.17 -9.24 1.60
CA ASP A 89 30.11 -9.87 2.53
C ASP A 89 30.09 -9.20 3.92
N ASP A 90 29.32 -8.12 4.09
CA ASP A 90 29.17 -7.42 5.36
C ASP A 90 28.17 -8.15 6.25
N ALA A 91 28.66 -8.77 7.32
CA ALA A 91 27.86 -9.54 8.27
C ALA A 91 26.78 -8.69 8.98
N ALA A 92 27.04 -7.41 9.23
CA ALA A 92 26.07 -6.50 9.86
C ALA A 92 24.91 -6.19 8.90
N LEU A 93 25.23 -5.89 7.65
CA LEU A 93 24.22 -5.67 6.61
C LEU A 93 23.44 -6.95 6.33
N GLN A 94 24.10 -8.11 6.28
CA GLN A 94 23.44 -9.40 6.07
C GLN A 94 22.42 -9.70 7.17
N ALA A 95 22.79 -9.57 8.45
CA ALA A 95 21.91 -9.77 9.60
C ALA A 95 20.71 -8.79 9.57
N ARG A 96 20.95 -7.55 9.12
CA ARG A 96 19.90 -6.57 8.94
C ARG A 96 18.89 -6.98 7.86
N LEU A 97 19.38 -7.37 6.68
CA LEU A 97 18.52 -7.78 5.56
C LEU A 97 17.72 -9.04 5.91
N GLU A 98 18.33 -10.01 6.61
CA GLU A 98 17.63 -11.19 7.12
C GLU A 98 16.48 -10.80 8.05
N ARG A 99 16.73 -9.86 8.97
CA ARG A 99 15.68 -9.33 9.85
C ARG A 99 14.55 -8.67 9.03
N GLN A 100 14.87 -7.88 8.00
CA GLN A 100 13.86 -7.26 7.13
C GLN A 100 13.04 -8.31 6.37
N LEU A 101 13.67 -9.38 5.91
CA LEU A 101 12.98 -10.49 5.23
C LEU A 101 12.00 -11.20 6.18
N ASN A 102 12.41 -11.45 7.42
CA ASN A 102 11.55 -12.05 8.46
C ASN A 102 10.37 -11.12 8.86
N LEU A 103 10.55 -9.81 8.79
CA LEU A 103 9.51 -8.82 9.08
C LEU A 103 8.57 -8.54 7.89
N LEU A 104 8.94 -8.94 6.67
CA LEU A 104 8.20 -8.64 5.44
C LEU A 104 6.71 -9.07 5.49
N PRO A 105 6.32 -10.21 6.09
CA PRO A 105 4.91 -10.57 6.24
C PRO A 105 4.08 -9.58 7.04
N SER A 106 4.71 -8.77 7.90
CA SER A 106 4.04 -7.73 8.70
C SER A 106 4.06 -6.35 8.06
N ALA A 107 4.67 -6.21 6.88
CA ALA A 107 4.70 -4.95 6.14
C ALA A 107 3.33 -4.60 5.55
N HIS A 108 2.99 -3.32 5.52
CA HIS A 108 1.75 -2.82 4.94
C HIS A 108 1.81 -2.75 3.41
N ILE A 109 1.83 -3.92 2.75
CA ILE A 109 1.79 -4.06 1.30
C ILE A 109 0.40 -4.58 0.91
N SER A 110 -0.49 -3.69 0.48
CA SER A 110 -1.90 -4.04 0.30
C SER A 110 -2.60 -3.15 -0.73
N THR A 111 -3.87 -3.44 -1.01
CA THR A 111 -4.72 -2.49 -1.74
C THR A 111 -5.13 -1.33 -0.82
N LEU A 112 -5.49 -0.18 -1.41
CA LEU A 112 -6.00 0.96 -0.66
C LEU A 112 -7.20 0.57 0.22
N HIS A 113 -8.13 -0.21 -0.31
CA HIS A 113 -9.30 -0.68 0.45
C HIS A 113 -8.91 -1.57 1.64
N SER A 114 -7.95 -2.48 1.45
CA SER A 114 -7.46 -3.33 2.55
C SER A 114 -6.75 -2.52 3.63
N PHE A 115 -5.99 -1.49 3.24
CA PHE A 115 -5.36 -0.57 4.16
C PHE A 115 -6.38 0.23 4.95
N CYS A 116 -7.37 0.84 4.29
CA CYS A 116 -8.47 1.55 4.96
C CYS A 116 -9.22 0.65 5.96
N GLN A 117 -9.49 -0.60 5.57
CA GLN A 117 -10.13 -1.57 6.45
C GLN A 117 -9.26 -1.89 7.68
N TRP A 118 -7.94 -2.01 7.49
CA TRP A 118 -7.00 -2.19 8.59
C TRP A 118 -7.01 -0.98 9.55
N VAL A 119 -6.98 0.26 9.01
CA VAL A 119 -7.06 1.49 9.81
C VAL A 119 -8.36 1.52 10.63
N ILE A 120 -9.51 1.26 9.99
CA ILE A 120 -10.82 1.24 10.68
C ILE A 120 -10.81 0.20 11.81
N ARG A 121 -10.30 -1.01 11.57
CA ARG A 121 -10.22 -2.06 12.60
C ARG A 121 -9.24 -1.75 13.73
N SER A 122 -8.17 -1.00 13.44
CA SER A 122 -7.19 -0.63 14.46
C SER A 122 -7.66 0.55 15.33
N TYR A 123 -8.49 1.43 14.77
CA TYR A 123 -8.90 2.70 15.39
C TYR A 123 -10.42 2.86 15.51
N PHE A 124 -11.20 1.76 15.45
CA PHE A 124 -12.66 1.76 15.53
C PHE A 124 -13.19 2.56 16.72
N TYR A 125 -12.51 2.49 17.86
CA TYR A 125 -12.87 3.17 19.11
C TYR A 125 -12.81 4.70 19.01
N LYS A 126 -12.09 5.25 18.02
CA LYS A 126 -12.04 6.70 17.76
C LYS A 126 -13.17 7.18 16.83
N LEU A 127 -13.79 6.25 16.11
CA LEU A 127 -14.75 6.56 15.04
C LEU A 127 -16.19 6.16 15.41
N ASP A 128 -16.41 5.66 16.63
CA ASP A 128 -17.70 5.11 17.09
C ASP A 128 -18.27 4.06 16.10
N ILE A 129 -17.39 3.26 15.51
CA ILE A 129 -17.75 2.19 14.58
C ILE A 129 -17.76 0.86 15.32
N ASN A 130 -18.74 0.01 15.03
CA ASN A 130 -18.78 -1.33 15.57
C ASN A 130 -17.52 -2.12 15.15
N PRO A 131 -16.74 -2.69 16.10
CA PRO A 131 -15.52 -3.47 15.79
C PRO A 131 -15.80 -4.69 14.91
N THR A 132 -17.02 -5.21 14.89
CA THR A 132 -17.45 -6.31 14.03
C THR A 132 -17.92 -5.88 12.64
N ALA A 133 -17.85 -4.57 12.34
CA ALA A 133 -18.25 -4.05 11.04
C ALA A 133 -17.46 -4.75 9.92
N ARG A 134 -18.16 -5.19 8.89
CA ARG A 134 -17.62 -5.85 7.71
C ARG A 134 -18.08 -5.19 6.43
N ILE A 135 -17.38 -5.41 5.36
CA ILE A 135 -17.83 -4.99 4.03
C ILE A 135 -18.99 -5.91 3.64
N GLY A 136 -20.15 -5.32 3.33
CA GLY A 136 -21.31 -6.05 2.83
C GLY A 136 -21.00 -6.70 1.47
N ASN A 137 -21.59 -7.85 1.20
CA ASN A 137 -21.55 -8.45 -0.13
C ASN A 137 -22.58 -7.79 -1.06
N GLU A 138 -22.50 -8.05 -2.37
CA GLU A 138 -23.38 -7.43 -3.37
C GLU A 138 -24.86 -7.69 -3.12
N ALA A 139 -25.21 -8.93 -2.70
CA ALA A 139 -26.59 -9.29 -2.44
C ALA A 139 -27.17 -8.56 -1.22
N GLU A 140 -26.39 -8.45 -0.14
CA GLU A 140 -26.78 -7.69 1.06
C GLU A 140 -26.94 -6.20 0.73
N MET A 141 -26.02 -5.63 -0.08
CA MET A 141 -26.11 -4.25 -0.50
C MET A 141 -27.33 -3.99 -1.39
N ALA A 142 -27.67 -4.91 -2.30
CA ALA A 142 -28.85 -4.78 -3.15
C ALA A 142 -30.15 -4.80 -2.32
N LEU A 143 -30.25 -5.70 -1.33
CA LEU A 143 -31.41 -5.73 -0.43
C LEU A 143 -31.54 -4.45 0.38
N LEU A 144 -30.44 -3.98 0.97
CA LEU A 144 -30.42 -2.72 1.74
C LEU A 144 -30.82 -1.51 0.86
N GLN A 145 -30.35 -1.47 -0.38
CA GLN A 145 -30.72 -0.41 -1.33
C GLN A 145 -32.23 -0.44 -1.64
N GLN A 146 -32.84 -1.62 -1.82
CA GLN A 146 -34.27 -1.74 -2.04
C GLN A 146 -35.09 -1.29 -0.82
N GLU A 147 -34.66 -1.68 0.38
CA GLU A 147 -35.31 -1.26 1.63
C GLU A 147 -35.25 0.25 1.81
N VAL A 148 -34.06 0.85 1.70
CA VAL A 148 -33.87 2.29 1.82
C VAL A 148 -34.66 3.06 0.75
N LEU A 149 -34.74 2.55 -0.48
CA LEU A 149 -35.51 3.17 -1.54
C LEU A 149 -37.01 3.13 -1.23
N ALA A 150 -37.53 2.01 -0.74
CA ALA A 150 -38.93 1.87 -0.36
C ALA A 150 -39.27 2.84 0.78
N ASP A 151 -38.43 2.95 1.80
CA ASP A 151 -38.61 3.88 2.93
C ASP A 151 -38.61 5.35 2.47
N LEU A 152 -37.66 5.70 1.59
CA LEU A 152 -37.57 7.05 1.03
C LEU A 152 -38.81 7.41 0.23
N LEU A 153 -39.31 6.50 -0.61
CA LEU A 153 -40.52 6.71 -1.38
C LEU A 153 -41.73 6.90 -0.44
N THR A 154 -41.86 6.03 0.56
CA THR A 154 -42.95 6.14 1.54
C THR A 154 -42.94 7.49 2.27
N LYS A 155 -41.78 7.90 2.80
CA LYS A 155 -41.63 9.21 3.44
C LYS A 155 -41.92 10.37 2.48
N SER A 156 -41.46 10.28 1.24
CA SER A 156 -41.71 11.33 0.25
C SER A 156 -43.21 11.48 -0.09
N TYR A 157 -43.96 10.35 -0.09
CA TYR A 157 -45.43 10.39 -0.25
C TYR A 157 -46.14 10.97 0.99
N GLU A 158 -45.69 10.61 2.18
CA GLU A 158 -46.27 11.11 3.44
C GLU A 158 -46.00 12.63 3.60
N GLU A 159 -44.83 13.11 3.23
CA GLU A 159 -44.42 14.51 3.31
C GLU A 159 -44.97 15.38 2.16
N GLY A 160 -45.70 14.79 1.21
CA GLY A 160 -46.31 15.52 0.10
C GLY A 160 -45.31 16.11 -0.91
N LEU A 161 -44.04 15.65 -0.89
CA LEU A 161 -42.98 16.12 -1.79
C LEU A 161 -43.24 15.72 -3.25
N TYR A 162 -44.18 14.82 -3.54
CA TYR A 162 -44.62 14.42 -4.87
C TYR A 162 -45.93 15.05 -5.31
N ASN A 163 -46.25 16.28 -4.89
CA ASN A 163 -47.23 17.09 -5.58
C ASN A 163 -46.65 17.70 -6.86
N ILE A 164 -46.20 16.85 -7.76
CA ILE A 164 -45.91 17.23 -9.14
C ILE A 164 -46.94 16.49 -10.01
N TYR A 165 -48.11 17.18 -10.23
CA TYR A 165 -49.17 16.92 -11.22
C TYR A 165 -49.80 15.54 -11.22
#